data_a3e5a04f5be846552c8bfc8c5631fdc2
#
_entry.id   a3e5a04f5be846552c8bfc8c5631fdc2
#
_cell.length_a   1.000
_cell.length_b   1.000
_cell.length_c   1.000
_cell.angle_alpha   90.00
_cell.angle_beta   90.00
_cell.angle_gamma   90.00
#
_symmetry.space_group_name_H-M   'P 1'
#
loop_
_entity.id
_entity.type
_entity.pdbx_description
1 polymer ?
#
loop_
_entity_poly.entity_id
_entity_poly.type
_entity_poly.pdbx_seq_one_letter_code
_entity_poly.pdbx_strand_id
1 'polypeptide(L)'
;MSNGELPQQPQRSSIFAGLLLILLGVLFLLHRYMPELGIGHLIARYWPLLLIIWGIAKLVDHLSAQRTGHARSPVLSGGEAVLLVLLVIVLGWIWVADYIHMKHPQLEMDGIGLFSHRHSDTEVIPSQSIPAGAQVIVQTGHGDLTIHSSDVSEIRVEVNKSGSAPSESSARERMREVRVVIEHSGGRYLVHPVNQDLASGNVSVDLDVALPKNVSLTATSARGDITISGISGAINATTQNGDIEIHDAGSDVSVQLQKGDVRISDVPGTVRISGKGSQVEVSDVDGDALIEGDFFGPIRVRNVKKTTHYASQRSDLTLLHLTGQLELDSGNIEISDVTGSAKITTHNQDIDVENVAGKLDISNSHGDIKVRYSDPPREDLNVVNESGEIDLTLPSNSSFQIAASSRSGDVQSDFEDASLKLANESDTGRLNGAVGSHGPHISLTTSYGTIYLRKSS
;
A
#
# COMPACT_ATOMS: atom_id res chain seq x y z
N MET A 1 -78.64 16.17 2.75
CA MET A 1 -77.27 15.64 2.68
C MET A 1 -76.34 16.83 2.54
N SER A 2 -75.81 17.31 3.67
CA SER A 2 -75.00 18.53 3.75
C SER A 2 -73.56 18.11 3.86
N ASN A 3 -72.75 18.47 2.86
CA ASN A 3 -71.29 18.30 2.85
C ASN A 3 -70.69 19.38 3.76
N GLY A 4 -70.18 18.96 4.94
CA GLY A 4 -69.43 19.79 5.82
C GLY A 4 -68.00 19.95 5.32
N GLU A 5 -67.67 21.13 4.77
CA GLU A 5 -66.26 21.52 4.53
C GLU A 5 -65.56 21.78 5.85
N LEU A 6 -64.49 21.04 6.10
CA LEU A 6 -63.55 21.31 7.21
C LEU A 6 -62.77 22.58 6.95
N PRO A 7 -62.66 23.53 7.88
CA PRO A 7 -61.89 24.74 7.69
C PRO A 7 -60.38 24.42 7.61
N GLN A 8 -59.74 24.78 6.49
CA GLN A 8 -58.29 24.76 6.36
C GLN A 8 -57.67 25.78 7.30
N GLN A 9 -56.89 25.33 8.26
CA GLN A 9 -56.08 26.21 9.12
C GLN A 9 -54.95 26.81 8.28
N PRO A 10 -54.72 28.14 8.31
CA PRO A 10 -53.61 28.77 7.63
C PRO A 10 -52.29 28.33 8.28
N GLN A 11 -51.46 27.63 7.49
CA GLN A 11 -50.07 27.39 7.88
C GLN A 11 -49.34 28.73 7.93
N ARG A 12 -49.04 29.25 9.13
CA ARG A 12 -48.11 30.35 9.31
C ARG A 12 -46.71 29.82 8.98
N SER A 13 -46.22 30.09 7.77
CA SER A 13 -44.81 29.88 7.39
C SER A 13 -43.94 30.67 8.38
N SER A 14 -43.02 29.98 9.03
CA SER A 14 -42.06 30.61 9.94
C SER A 14 -41.20 31.63 9.15
N ILE A 15 -41.43 32.92 9.41
CA ILE A 15 -40.62 34.02 8.86
C ILE A 15 -39.14 33.82 9.19
N PHE A 16 -38.88 33.14 10.30
CA PHE A 16 -37.52 32.80 10.75
C PHE A 16 -36.80 31.84 9.81
N ALA A 17 -37.47 30.84 9.21
CA ALA A 17 -36.87 29.91 8.28
C ALA A 17 -36.45 30.64 6.97
N GLY A 18 -37.24 31.57 6.49
CA GLY A 18 -36.88 32.44 5.35
C GLY A 18 -35.70 33.34 5.64
N LEU A 19 -35.66 33.94 6.82
CA LEU A 19 -34.59 34.83 7.26
C LEU A 19 -33.25 34.09 7.46
N LEU A 20 -33.29 32.85 7.94
CA LEU A 20 -32.14 31.97 8.10
C LEU A 20 -31.58 31.52 6.74
N LEU A 21 -32.45 31.22 5.77
CA LEU A 21 -32.04 30.93 4.39
C LEU A 21 -31.37 32.12 3.70
N ILE A 22 -31.91 33.34 3.90
CA ILE A 22 -31.31 34.55 3.37
C ILE A 22 -29.94 34.80 4.02
N LEU A 23 -29.83 34.62 5.34
CA LEU A 23 -28.56 34.75 6.07
C LEU A 23 -27.51 33.76 5.55
N LEU A 24 -27.88 32.49 5.39
CA LEU A 24 -27.02 31.46 4.80
C LEU A 24 -26.60 31.80 3.38
N GLY A 25 -27.50 32.30 2.54
CA GLY A 25 -27.19 32.75 1.18
C GLY A 25 -26.21 33.92 1.17
N VAL A 26 -26.42 34.90 2.05
CA VAL A 26 -25.50 36.07 2.19
C VAL A 26 -24.12 35.63 2.71
N LEU A 27 -24.07 34.73 3.68
CA LEU A 27 -22.81 34.15 4.18
C LEU A 27 -22.06 33.37 3.09
N PHE A 28 -22.77 32.62 2.27
CA PHE A 28 -22.19 31.89 1.14
C PHE A 28 -21.64 32.85 0.06
N LEU A 29 -22.37 33.93 -0.24
CA LEU A 29 -21.91 34.98 -1.16
C LEU A 29 -20.69 35.75 -0.61
N LEU A 30 -20.70 36.10 0.67
CA LEU A 30 -19.56 36.75 1.32
C LEU A 30 -18.33 35.84 1.34
N HIS A 31 -18.49 34.54 1.57
CA HIS A 31 -17.39 33.56 1.49
C HIS A 31 -16.79 33.46 0.08
N ARG A 32 -17.63 33.56 -0.96
CA ARG A 32 -17.16 33.50 -2.36
C ARG A 32 -16.45 34.78 -2.84
N TYR A 33 -16.88 35.95 -2.37
CA TYR A 33 -16.32 37.23 -2.83
C TYR A 33 -15.22 37.81 -1.93
N MET A 34 -15.13 37.36 -0.67
CA MET A 34 -14.13 37.79 0.32
C MET A 34 -13.55 36.60 1.08
N PRO A 35 -12.75 35.75 0.42
CA PRO A 35 -12.19 34.57 1.06
C PRO A 35 -11.25 34.87 2.25
N GLU A 36 -10.68 36.08 2.26
CA GLU A 36 -9.74 36.56 3.31
C GLU A 36 -10.40 36.74 4.70
N LEU A 37 -11.72 36.84 4.78
CA LEU A 37 -12.43 37.13 6.04
C LEU A 37 -12.55 35.93 6.98
N GLY A 38 -12.10 34.72 6.60
CA GLY A 38 -12.12 33.54 7.46
C GLY A 38 -13.51 33.21 8.03
N ILE A 39 -14.58 33.40 7.23
CA ILE A 39 -15.99 33.33 7.64
C ILE A 39 -16.31 32.01 8.31
N GLY A 40 -15.65 30.92 7.89
CA GLY A 40 -15.78 29.60 8.54
C GLY A 40 -15.36 29.59 10.02
N HIS A 41 -14.30 30.32 10.35
CA HIS A 41 -13.81 30.45 11.72
C HIS A 41 -14.73 31.31 12.59
N LEU A 42 -15.33 32.34 12.00
CA LEU A 42 -16.34 33.16 12.67
C LEU A 42 -17.61 32.33 12.96
N ILE A 43 -18.08 31.54 12.01
CA ILE A 43 -19.23 30.66 12.20
C ILE A 43 -18.91 29.62 13.28
N ALA A 44 -17.77 28.94 13.21
CA ALA A 44 -17.35 27.92 14.19
C ALA A 44 -17.19 28.51 15.60
N ARG A 45 -16.80 29.78 15.74
CA ARG A 45 -16.63 30.46 17.03
C ARG A 45 -17.93 31.02 17.61
N TYR A 46 -18.84 31.53 16.76
CA TYR A 46 -20.02 32.29 17.17
C TYR A 46 -21.35 31.57 16.94
N TRP A 47 -21.36 30.30 16.48
CA TRP A 47 -22.60 29.54 16.31
C TRP A 47 -23.45 29.42 17.59
N PRO A 48 -22.88 29.37 18.84
CA PRO A 48 -23.70 29.34 20.02
C PRO A 48 -24.60 30.59 20.19
N LEU A 49 -24.12 31.73 19.66
CA LEU A 49 -24.93 32.97 19.66
C LEU A 49 -26.19 32.85 18.80
N LEU A 50 -26.14 32.11 17.69
CA LEU A 50 -27.31 31.85 16.85
C LEU A 50 -28.39 31.03 17.60
N LEU A 51 -27.96 30.06 18.39
CA LEU A 51 -28.88 29.29 19.26
C LEU A 51 -29.49 30.14 20.37
N ILE A 52 -28.71 31.05 20.97
CA ILE A 52 -29.20 31.95 22.02
C ILE A 52 -30.21 32.93 21.39
N ILE A 53 -29.95 33.53 20.26
CA ILE A 53 -30.88 34.44 19.56
C ILE A 53 -32.16 33.70 19.19
N TRP A 54 -32.04 32.48 18.66
CA TRP A 54 -33.20 31.65 18.34
C TRP A 54 -34.04 31.30 19.58
N GLY A 55 -33.37 30.91 20.69
CA GLY A 55 -34.02 30.65 21.96
C GLY A 55 -34.78 31.88 22.55
N ILE A 56 -34.14 33.07 22.44
CA ILE A 56 -34.79 34.34 22.87
C ILE A 56 -36.00 34.65 21.98
N ALA A 57 -35.88 34.51 20.65
CA ALA A 57 -37.01 34.74 19.74
C ALA A 57 -38.20 33.83 20.06
N LYS A 58 -37.96 32.56 20.35
CA LYS A 58 -39.00 31.60 20.77
C LYS A 58 -39.63 31.95 22.13
N LEU A 59 -38.81 32.42 23.06
CA LEU A 59 -39.30 32.88 24.37
C LEU A 59 -40.22 34.10 24.22
N VAL A 60 -39.84 35.06 23.35
CA VAL A 60 -40.67 36.25 23.06
C VAL A 60 -41.98 35.85 22.39
N ASP A 61 -41.94 34.94 21.41
CA ASP A 61 -43.17 34.42 20.76
C ASP A 61 -44.10 33.71 21.78
N HIS A 62 -43.53 32.92 22.71
CA HIS A 62 -44.31 32.25 23.74
C HIS A 62 -44.93 33.22 24.73
N LEU A 63 -44.20 34.23 25.17
CA LEU A 63 -44.70 35.29 26.08
C LEU A 63 -45.77 36.18 25.39
N SER A 64 -45.61 36.46 24.11
CA SER A 64 -46.57 37.22 23.32
C SER A 64 -47.89 36.47 23.10
N ALA A 65 -47.81 35.12 22.91
CA ALA A 65 -49.00 34.27 22.80
C ALA A 65 -49.83 34.17 24.09
N GLN A 66 -49.21 34.34 25.26
CA GLN A 66 -49.93 34.37 26.55
C GLN A 66 -50.76 35.66 26.75
N ARG A 67 -50.38 36.77 26.07
CA ARG A 67 -51.10 38.04 26.19
C ARG A 67 -52.31 38.15 25.26
N THR A 68 -52.39 37.33 24.20
CA THR A 68 -53.45 37.43 23.15
C THR A 68 -54.48 36.31 23.19
N GLY A 69 -54.49 35.41 24.20
CA GLY A 69 -55.53 34.44 24.43
C GLY A 69 -55.76 33.38 23.35
N HIS A 70 -54.80 33.18 22.44
CA HIS A 70 -54.91 32.19 21.38
C HIS A 70 -54.38 30.82 21.80
N ALA A 71 -54.97 29.77 21.24
CA ALA A 71 -54.66 28.36 21.53
C ALA A 71 -53.16 28.08 21.50
N ARG A 72 -52.64 27.35 22.47
CA ARG A 72 -51.23 26.93 22.62
C ARG A 72 -50.76 26.21 21.35
N SER A 73 -49.95 26.87 20.54
CA SER A 73 -49.17 26.19 19.51
C SER A 73 -48.03 25.38 20.17
N PRO A 74 -47.68 24.22 19.67
CA PRO A 74 -46.54 23.44 20.19
C PRO A 74 -45.27 24.29 20.13
N VAL A 75 -44.43 24.20 21.17
CA VAL A 75 -43.20 24.99 21.35
C VAL A 75 -42.21 24.80 20.19
N LEU A 76 -42.32 23.67 19.47
CA LEU A 76 -41.57 23.36 18.27
C LEU A 76 -42.53 22.85 17.19
N SER A 77 -42.46 23.42 15.99
CA SER A 77 -43.10 22.82 14.82
C SER A 77 -42.30 21.61 14.32
N GLY A 78 -42.94 20.62 13.67
CA GLY A 78 -42.23 19.43 13.20
C GLY A 78 -41.04 19.75 12.29
N GLY A 79 -41.10 20.80 11.45
CA GLY A 79 -40.00 21.24 10.61
C GLY A 79 -38.82 21.85 11.39
N GLU A 80 -39.12 22.58 12.48
CA GLU A 80 -38.08 23.14 13.36
C GLU A 80 -37.38 22.07 14.17
N ALA A 81 -38.08 21.01 14.59
CA ALA A 81 -37.48 19.86 15.26
C ALA A 81 -36.53 19.10 14.35
N VAL A 82 -36.89 18.90 13.07
CA VAL A 82 -36.04 18.28 12.06
C VAL A 82 -34.79 19.13 11.80
N LEU A 83 -34.94 20.45 11.68
CA LEU A 83 -33.81 21.38 11.50
C LEU A 83 -32.85 21.36 12.70
N LEU A 84 -33.38 21.26 13.94
CA LEU A 84 -32.58 21.21 15.16
C LEU A 84 -31.79 19.90 15.25
N VAL A 85 -32.42 18.76 14.90
CA VAL A 85 -31.79 17.45 14.84
C VAL A 85 -30.68 17.44 13.77
N LEU A 86 -30.95 17.97 12.57
CA LEU A 86 -29.95 18.12 11.52
C LEU A 86 -28.76 18.99 11.96
N LEU A 87 -29.03 20.12 12.63
CA LEU A 87 -28.00 20.99 13.17
C LEU A 87 -27.13 20.26 14.22
N VAL A 88 -27.75 19.52 15.15
CA VAL A 88 -27.03 18.73 16.17
C VAL A 88 -26.19 17.63 15.51
N ILE A 89 -26.70 16.97 14.47
CA ILE A 89 -25.95 15.97 13.70
C ILE A 89 -24.73 16.61 13.02
N VAL A 90 -24.92 17.73 12.34
CA VAL A 90 -23.81 18.44 11.65
C VAL A 90 -22.77 18.92 12.65
N LEU A 91 -23.19 19.49 13.77
CA LEU A 91 -22.27 19.95 14.82
C LEU A 91 -21.57 18.79 15.53
N GLY A 92 -22.28 17.69 15.76
CA GLY A 92 -21.70 16.45 16.26
C GLY A 92 -20.65 15.89 15.32
N TRP A 93 -20.90 15.93 14.02
CA TRP A 93 -19.93 15.54 12.99
C TRP A 93 -18.70 16.44 12.96
N ILE A 94 -18.88 17.76 13.07
CA ILE A 94 -17.77 18.73 13.15
C ILE A 94 -16.94 18.48 14.42
N TRP A 95 -17.60 18.24 15.56
CA TRP A 95 -16.91 17.96 16.83
C TRP A 95 -16.17 16.62 16.81
N VAL A 96 -16.77 15.58 16.22
CA VAL A 96 -16.14 14.27 16.03
C VAL A 96 -14.95 14.37 15.07
N ALA A 97 -15.09 15.13 13.98
CA ALA A 97 -14.01 15.37 13.04
C ALA A 97 -12.83 16.10 13.71
N ASP A 98 -13.12 17.13 14.52
CA ASP A 98 -12.12 17.91 15.27
C ASP A 98 -11.44 17.06 16.37
N TYR A 99 -12.21 16.21 17.06
CA TYR A 99 -11.71 15.28 18.07
C TYR A 99 -10.83 14.16 17.45
N ILE A 100 -11.22 13.64 16.30
CA ILE A 100 -10.43 12.66 15.54
C ILE A 100 -9.14 13.31 15.04
N HIS A 101 -9.21 14.55 14.55
CA HIS A 101 -8.05 15.32 14.08
C HIS A 101 -7.05 15.59 15.21
N MET A 102 -7.52 15.87 16.44
CA MET A 102 -6.65 16.05 17.61
C MET A 102 -6.00 14.76 18.11
N LYS A 103 -6.69 13.60 18.00
CA LYS A 103 -6.15 12.31 18.51
C LYS A 103 -5.46 11.46 17.44
N HIS A 104 -5.81 11.62 16.18
CA HIS A 104 -5.28 10.84 15.06
C HIS A 104 -5.00 11.77 13.88
N PRO A 105 -3.92 12.57 13.93
CA PRO A 105 -3.55 13.48 12.84
C PRO A 105 -3.22 12.76 11.52
N GLN A 106 -3.23 11.42 11.52
CA GLN A 106 -2.91 10.58 10.36
C GLN A 106 -4.12 10.12 9.54
N LEU A 107 -5.36 10.44 9.96
CA LEU A 107 -6.55 10.18 9.16
C LEU A 107 -6.88 11.42 8.34
N GLU A 108 -6.20 11.61 7.23
CA GLU A 108 -6.64 12.53 6.18
C GLU A 108 -7.94 11.96 5.58
N MET A 109 -9.08 12.45 6.06
CA MET A 109 -10.33 12.33 5.33
C MET A 109 -10.29 13.35 4.18
N ASP A 110 -9.77 12.92 3.03
CA ASP A 110 -9.92 13.64 1.78
C ASP A 110 -11.41 13.91 1.53
N GLY A 111 -11.85 15.12 1.78
CA GLY A 111 -13.22 15.53 1.50
C GLY A 111 -13.81 16.66 2.34
N ILE A 112 -13.20 17.06 3.46
CA ILE A 112 -13.70 18.18 4.28
C ILE A 112 -12.62 19.28 4.43
N GLY A 113 -11.88 19.53 3.37
CA GLY A 113 -10.98 20.69 3.25
C GLY A 113 -11.71 22.02 2.99
N LEU A 114 -12.88 22.20 3.57
CA LEU A 114 -13.70 23.41 3.35
C LEU A 114 -13.08 24.70 3.93
N PHE A 115 -11.97 24.63 4.68
CA PHE A 115 -11.42 25.78 5.40
C PHE A 115 -9.90 25.85 5.48
N SER A 116 -9.15 25.04 4.71
CA SER A 116 -7.70 25.15 4.65
C SER A 116 -7.22 25.70 3.31
N HIS A 117 -6.33 26.69 3.36
CA HIS A 117 -5.64 27.20 2.19
C HIS A 117 -4.31 26.47 2.04
N ARG A 118 -4.13 25.78 0.90
CA ARG A 118 -2.83 25.20 0.52
C ARG A 118 -2.03 26.26 -0.24
N HIS A 119 -0.80 26.44 0.13
CA HIS A 119 0.15 27.28 -0.58
C HIS A 119 1.41 26.47 -0.89
N SER A 120 2.01 26.69 -2.04
CA SER A 120 3.27 26.05 -2.44
C SER A 120 4.29 27.09 -2.83
N ASP A 121 5.56 26.83 -2.54
CA ASP A 121 6.70 27.68 -2.86
C ASP A 121 7.87 26.80 -3.30
N THR A 122 8.57 27.19 -4.35
CA THR A 122 9.72 26.47 -4.88
C THR A 122 10.99 27.28 -4.64
N GLU A 123 11.99 26.63 -4.06
CA GLU A 123 13.28 27.24 -3.74
C GLU A 123 14.41 26.36 -4.31
N VAL A 124 15.42 26.96 -4.91
CA VAL A 124 16.63 26.24 -5.36
C VAL A 124 17.76 26.55 -4.38
N ILE A 125 18.30 25.49 -3.78
CA ILE A 125 19.46 25.63 -2.88
C ILE A 125 20.74 25.81 -3.69
N PRO A 126 21.67 26.69 -3.28
CA PRO A 126 22.97 26.82 -3.93
C PRO A 126 23.68 25.49 -4.05
N SER A 127 24.16 25.16 -5.26
CA SER A 127 24.87 23.93 -5.53
C SER A 127 26.16 23.82 -4.72
N GLN A 128 26.48 22.60 -4.30
CA GLN A 128 27.71 22.29 -3.55
C GLN A 128 28.50 21.20 -4.27
N SER A 129 29.77 21.47 -4.53
CA SER A 129 30.68 20.48 -5.15
C SER A 129 30.96 19.33 -4.19
N ILE A 130 30.90 18.10 -4.71
CA ILE A 130 31.19 16.89 -3.95
C ILE A 130 32.18 15.98 -4.68
N PRO A 131 33.09 15.30 -3.96
CA PRO A 131 34.03 14.35 -4.57
C PRO A 131 33.31 13.06 -4.98
N ALA A 132 33.84 12.38 -5.98
CA ALA A 132 33.39 11.03 -6.33
C ALA A 132 33.57 10.08 -5.13
N GLY A 133 32.61 9.18 -4.92
CA GLY A 133 32.61 8.25 -3.80
C GLY A 133 32.14 8.85 -2.47
N ALA A 134 31.65 10.09 -2.46
CA ALA A 134 31.07 10.70 -1.27
C ALA A 134 29.82 9.95 -0.79
N GLN A 135 29.58 10.02 0.51
CA GLN A 135 28.33 9.54 1.11
C GLN A 135 27.33 10.69 1.17
N VAL A 136 26.18 10.50 0.52
CA VAL A 136 25.08 11.48 0.54
C VAL A 136 23.92 10.89 1.32
N ILE A 137 23.39 11.69 2.22
CA ILE A 137 22.21 11.37 3.03
C ILE A 137 21.14 12.40 2.71
N VAL A 138 19.98 11.98 2.24
CA VAL A 138 18.84 12.85 1.96
C VAL A 138 17.71 12.44 2.90
N GLN A 139 17.19 13.38 3.68
CA GLN A 139 16.15 13.09 4.66
C GLN A 139 15.03 14.10 4.60
N THR A 140 13.80 13.63 4.70
CA THR A 140 12.62 14.46 4.95
C THR A 140 11.71 13.80 5.97
N GLY A 141 10.99 14.58 6.73
CA GLY A 141 9.98 14.05 7.64
C GLY A 141 8.63 13.86 6.99
N HIS A 142 8.28 14.76 6.06
CA HIS A 142 7.04 14.75 5.31
C HIS A 142 7.30 15.39 3.96
N GLY A 143 7.14 14.65 2.90
CA GLY A 143 7.35 15.04 1.51
C GLY A 143 8.06 13.95 0.72
N ASP A 144 8.02 14.08 -0.57
CA ASP A 144 8.56 13.12 -1.51
C ASP A 144 10.05 13.41 -1.78
N LEU A 145 10.79 12.35 -2.04
CA LEU A 145 12.20 12.42 -2.42
C LEU A 145 12.36 11.91 -3.85
N THR A 146 12.71 12.80 -4.76
CA THR A 146 13.15 12.44 -6.11
C THR A 146 14.65 12.62 -6.19
N ILE A 147 15.39 11.54 -6.43
CA ILE A 147 16.85 11.58 -6.47
C ILE A 147 17.32 10.99 -7.78
N HIS A 148 18.05 11.76 -8.55
CA HIS A 148 18.51 11.31 -9.86
C HIS A 148 19.99 11.63 -10.08
N SER A 149 20.62 10.85 -10.97
CA SER A 149 22.01 11.09 -11.33
C SER A 149 22.17 12.30 -12.24
N SER A 150 23.29 12.99 -12.08
CA SER A 150 23.71 14.11 -12.91
C SER A 150 25.16 13.92 -13.36
N ASP A 151 25.50 14.46 -14.51
CA ASP A 151 26.87 14.40 -15.06
C ASP A 151 27.82 15.44 -14.44
N VAL A 152 27.33 16.28 -13.54
CA VAL A 152 28.12 17.30 -12.83
C VAL A 152 28.53 16.85 -11.45
N SER A 153 29.71 17.25 -10.97
CA SER A 153 30.23 16.90 -9.64
C SER A 153 29.68 17.83 -8.54
N GLU A 154 28.39 18.05 -8.53
CA GLU A 154 27.71 18.95 -7.58
C GLU A 154 26.40 18.33 -7.09
N ILE A 155 26.02 18.63 -5.85
CA ILE A 155 24.67 18.43 -5.35
C ILE A 155 23.83 19.62 -5.78
N ARG A 156 22.71 19.37 -6.45
CA ARG A 156 21.69 20.38 -6.73
C ARG A 156 20.40 19.93 -6.06
N VAL A 157 19.76 20.85 -5.35
CA VAL A 157 18.53 20.56 -4.63
C VAL A 157 17.50 21.61 -5.01
N GLU A 158 16.41 21.14 -5.59
CA GLU A 158 15.18 21.90 -5.77
C GLU A 158 14.20 21.49 -4.66
N VAL A 159 13.66 22.45 -3.97
CA VAL A 159 12.79 22.25 -2.81
C VAL A 159 11.41 22.77 -3.14
N ASN A 160 10.42 21.92 -3.10
CA ASN A 160 9.03 22.31 -3.22
C ASN A 160 8.34 22.18 -1.85
N LYS A 161 8.03 23.32 -1.24
CA LYS A 161 7.35 23.36 0.06
C LYS A 161 5.86 23.56 -0.16
N SER A 162 5.04 22.75 0.46
CA SER A 162 3.59 22.96 0.50
C SER A 162 3.09 22.99 1.94
N GLY A 163 2.33 24.01 2.26
CA GLY A 163 1.79 24.24 3.60
C GLY A 163 0.28 24.38 3.59
N SER A 164 -0.39 23.85 4.62
CA SER A 164 -1.83 24.02 4.81
C SER A 164 -2.10 24.72 6.14
N ALA A 165 -2.92 25.78 6.10
CA ALA A 165 -3.31 26.55 7.29
C ALA A 165 -4.69 27.19 7.09
N PRO A 166 -5.34 27.67 8.18
CA PRO A 166 -6.62 28.36 8.09
C PRO A 166 -6.58 29.68 7.28
N SER A 167 -5.39 30.24 7.05
CA SER A 167 -5.20 31.41 6.18
C SER A 167 -3.94 31.25 5.35
N GLU A 168 -3.92 31.84 4.18
CA GLU A 168 -2.76 31.85 3.29
C GLU A 168 -1.51 32.50 3.93
N SER A 169 -1.70 33.57 4.70
CA SER A 169 -0.61 34.19 5.46
C SER A 169 0.03 33.27 6.48
N SER A 170 -0.78 32.52 7.22
CA SER A 170 -0.28 31.52 8.17
C SER A 170 0.40 30.33 7.49
N ALA A 171 -0.09 29.91 6.31
CA ALA A 171 0.57 28.86 5.53
C ALA A 171 1.97 29.32 5.07
N ARG A 172 2.07 30.52 4.52
CA ARG A 172 3.36 31.12 4.11
C ARG A 172 4.34 31.29 5.28
N GLU A 173 3.86 31.74 6.44
CA GLU A 173 4.70 31.93 7.62
C GLU A 173 5.32 30.60 8.08
N ARG A 174 4.50 29.53 8.20
CA ARG A 174 4.99 28.18 8.55
C ARG A 174 6.01 27.64 7.55
N MET A 175 5.79 27.85 6.24
CA MET A 175 6.73 27.39 5.22
C MET A 175 8.07 28.14 5.28
N ARG A 176 8.07 29.44 5.66
CA ARG A 176 9.30 30.23 5.82
C ARG A 176 10.16 29.77 7.00
N GLU A 177 9.57 29.18 8.02
CA GLU A 177 10.27 28.64 9.18
C GLU A 177 11.05 27.36 8.82
N VAL A 178 10.59 26.61 7.82
CA VAL A 178 11.26 25.38 7.35
C VAL A 178 12.30 25.75 6.30
N ARG A 179 13.53 25.40 6.54
CA ARG A 179 14.66 25.61 5.63
C ARG A 179 15.33 24.29 5.31
N VAL A 180 15.67 24.07 4.05
CA VAL A 180 16.51 22.93 3.67
C VAL A 180 17.96 23.35 3.64
N VAL A 181 18.82 22.56 4.26
CA VAL A 181 20.25 22.81 4.36
C VAL A 181 21.05 21.62 3.85
N ILE A 182 22.25 21.89 3.34
CA ILE A 182 23.25 20.88 3.00
C ILE A 182 24.37 21.02 4.03
N GLU A 183 24.46 20.06 4.94
CA GLU A 183 25.52 19.98 5.92
C GLU A 183 26.64 19.06 5.45
N HIS A 184 27.89 19.44 5.67
CA HIS A 184 29.06 18.65 5.31
C HIS A 184 29.92 18.36 6.53
N SER A 185 30.21 17.09 6.77
CA SER A 185 31.10 16.67 7.84
C SER A 185 31.83 15.36 7.47
N GLY A 186 33.15 15.39 7.43
CA GLY A 186 33.98 14.18 7.27
C GLY A 186 33.73 13.37 5.99
N GLY A 187 33.46 14.02 4.84
CA GLY A 187 33.17 13.36 3.56
C GLY A 187 31.72 12.88 3.43
N ARG A 188 30.87 13.21 4.39
CA ARG A 188 29.43 12.96 4.41
C ARG A 188 28.67 14.23 4.12
N TYR A 189 27.68 14.19 3.24
CA TYR A 189 26.80 15.30 2.90
C TYR A 189 25.38 14.95 3.32
N LEU A 190 24.78 15.79 4.16
CA LEU A 190 23.42 15.61 4.67
C LEU A 190 22.53 16.72 4.11
N VAL A 191 21.53 16.34 3.35
CA VAL A 191 20.47 17.22 2.82
C VAL A 191 19.21 16.97 3.65
N HIS A 192 18.76 17.96 4.40
CA HIS A 192 17.58 17.79 5.24
C HIS A 192 16.86 19.13 5.53
N PRO A 193 15.55 19.09 5.78
CA PRO A 193 14.83 20.25 6.30
C PRO A 193 15.13 20.47 7.79
N VAL A 194 15.34 21.72 8.15
CA VAL A 194 15.45 22.17 9.55
C VAL A 194 14.12 22.80 9.95
N ASN A 195 13.69 22.60 11.19
CA ASN A 195 12.44 23.10 11.77
C ASN A 195 11.18 22.51 11.12
N GLN A 196 11.27 21.36 10.44
CA GLN A 196 10.09 20.64 10.00
C GLN A 196 9.44 19.95 11.21
N ASP A 197 8.23 20.37 11.56
CA ASP A 197 7.47 19.74 12.64
C ASP A 197 6.85 18.44 12.12
N LEU A 198 7.46 17.32 12.49
CA LEU A 198 7.04 15.97 12.11
C LEU A 198 5.69 15.57 12.72
N ALA A 199 5.32 16.16 13.85
CA ALA A 199 4.09 15.81 14.57
C ALA A 199 2.86 16.46 13.93
N SER A 200 2.97 17.68 13.44
CA SER A 200 1.82 18.42 12.89
C SER A 200 1.50 18.06 11.44
N GLY A 201 2.49 17.62 10.65
CA GLY A 201 2.32 17.31 9.22
C GLY A 201 1.84 18.49 8.36
N ASN A 202 1.92 19.71 8.89
CA ASN A 202 1.32 20.90 8.27
C ASN A 202 2.14 21.48 7.10
N VAL A 203 3.42 21.07 6.99
CA VAL A 203 4.31 21.47 5.90
C VAL A 203 4.93 20.24 5.28
N SER A 204 4.64 19.98 4.00
CA SER A 204 5.36 19.01 3.18
C SER A 204 6.58 19.67 2.55
N VAL A 205 7.69 18.95 2.49
CA VAL A 205 8.94 19.38 1.87
C VAL A 205 9.38 18.31 0.89
N ASP A 206 9.02 18.51 -0.37
CA ASP A 206 9.43 17.61 -1.45
C ASP A 206 10.81 18.06 -1.95
N LEU A 207 11.72 17.10 -2.08
CA LEU A 207 13.09 17.35 -2.49
C LEU A 207 13.38 16.68 -3.84
N ASP A 208 13.78 17.47 -4.82
CA ASP A 208 14.35 16.97 -6.06
C ASP A 208 15.87 17.19 -6.00
N VAL A 209 16.62 16.08 -5.98
CA VAL A 209 18.06 16.09 -5.71
C VAL A 209 18.83 15.46 -6.86
N ALA A 210 19.59 16.30 -7.59
CA ALA A 210 20.52 15.83 -8.60
C ALA A 210 21.90 15.59 -7.98
N LEU A 211 22.44 14.39 -8.15
CA LEU A 211 23.71 13.92 -7.58
C LEU A 211 24.66 13.41 -8.68
N PRO A 212 25.97 13.48 -8.44
CA PRO A 212 26.90 12.71 -9.30
C PRO A 212 26.62 11.21 -9.24
N LYS A 213 26.80 10.49 -10.34
CA LYS A 213 26.53 9.04 -10.43
C LYS A 213 27.26 8.23 -9.35
N ASN A 214 28.54 8.55 -9.08
CA ASN A 214 29.41 7.76 -8.21
C ASN A 214 29.32 8.21 -6.74
N VAL A 215 28.17 8.11 -6.13
CA VAL A 215 27.95 8.40 -4.69
C VAL A 215 27.27 7.22 -4.03
N SER A 216 27.52 7.03 -2.72
CA SER A 216 26.69 6.14 -1.91
C SER A 216 25.55 6.93 -1.31
N LEU A 217 24.32 6.44 -1.45
CA LEU A 217 23.10 7.18 -1.13
C LEU A 217 22.36 6.53 0.04
N THR A 218 21.93 7.37 0.98
CA THR A 218 20.92 6.99 1.98
C THR A 218 19.76 7.97 1.88
N ALA A 219 18.58 7.48 1.51
CA ALA A 219 17.35 8.27 1.40
C ALA A 219 16.36 7.87 2.48
N THR A 220 15.81 8.84 3.22
CA THR A 220 14.88 8.55 4.30
C THR A 220 13.71 9.54 4.28
N SER A 221 12.48 9.02 4.20
CA SER A 221 11.25 9.78 4.41
C SER A 221 10.41 9.13 5.51
N ALA A 222 9.82 9.92 6.40
CA ALA A 222 8.84 9.35 7.32
C ALA A 222 7.46 9.22 6.63
N ARG A 223 7.09 10.18 5.79
CA ARG A 223 5.86 10.18 4.97
C ARG A 223 6.14 10.82 3.63
N GLY A 224 6.02 10.06 2.58
CA GLY A 224 6.24 10.45 1.19
C GLY A 224 6.98 9.37 0.42
N ASP A 225 6.88 9.47 -0.87
CA ASP A 225 7.45 8.53 -1.81
C ASP A 225 8.94 8.80 -2.04
N ILE A 226 9.67 7.74 -2.36
CA ILE A 226 11.10 7.83 -2.66
C ILE A 226 11.34 7.27 -4.06
N THR A 227 11.76 8.13 -4.97
CA THR A 227 12.15 7.73 -6.33
C THR A 227 13.64 7.97 -6.53
N ILE A 228 14.38 6.92 -6.92
CA ILE A 228 15.84 6.99 -7.10
C ILE A 228 16.21 6.43 -8.47
N SER A 229 17.05 7.14 -9.22
CA SER A 229 17.50 6.70 -10.54
C SER A 229 18.95 7.00 -10.85
N GLY A 230 19.65 6.06 -11.52
CA GLY A 230 20.96 6.24 -12.12
C GLY A 230 22.13 6.39 -11.14
N ILE A 231 22.00 5.98 -9.89
CA ILE A 231 23.06 6.04 -8.88
C ILE A 231 23.93 4.78 -8.93
N SER A 232 25.23 4.95 -9.13
CA SER A 232 26.16 3.84 -9.30
C SER A 232 26.70 3.24 -8.00
N GLY A 233 26.65 3.96 -6.87
CA GLY A 233 27.03 3.43 -5.56
C GLY A 233 25.89 2.71 -4.86
N ALA A 234 26.15 2.22 -3.64
CA ALA A 234 25.15 1.53 -2.85
C ALA A 234 24.01 2.47 -2.43
N ILE A 235 22.78 1.96 -2.48
CA ILE A 235 21.55 2.69 -2.18
C ILE A 235 20.89 2.09 -0.94
N ASN A 236 20.58 2.93 0.04
CA ASN A 236 19.73 2.58 1.18
C ASN A 236 18.52 3.51 1.19
N ALA A 237 17.31 2.96 1.01
CA ALA A 237 16.07 3.72 1.03
C ALA A 237 15.18 3.26 2.18
N THR A 238 14.65 4.20 2.96
CA THR A 238 13.79 3.90 4.10
C THR A 238 12.59 4.83 4.12
N THR A 239 11.38 4.27 4.16
CA THR A 239 10.15 5.03 4.40
C THR A 239 9.26 4.35 5.45
N GLN A 240 8.50 5.14 6.20
CA GLN A 240 7.44 4.60 7.07
C GLN A 240 6.11 4.50 6.32
N ASN A 241 5.76 5.51 5.53
CA ASN A 241 4.54 5.55 4.71
C ASN A 241 4.85 6.21 3.37
N GLY A 242 4.81 5.48 2.31
CA GLY A 242 5.07 5.93 0.94
C GLY A 242 5.65 4.80 0.11
N ASP A 243 5.64 4.97 -1.17
CA ASP A 243 6.15 4.03 -2.14
C ASP A 243 7.66 4.26 -2.37
N ILE A 244 8.36 3.19 -2.71
CA ILE A 244 9.78 3.26 -3.08
C ILE A 244 9.96 2.72 -4.49
N GLU A 245 10.48 3.57 -5.37
CA GLU A 245 10.83 3.22 -6.74
C GLU A 245 12.32 3.45 -6.99
N ILE A 246 13.03 2.40 -7.40
CA ILE A 246 14.48 2.46 -7.68
C ILE A 246 14.74 1.80 -9.02
N HIS A 247 15.35 2.52 -9.93
CA HIS A 247 15.74 1.96 -11.22
C HIS A 247 17.14 2.43 -11.65
N ASP A 248 17.79 1.61 -12.48
CA ASP A 248 19.14 1.88 -13.01
C ASP A 248 20.15 2.13 -11.87
N ALA A 249 20.16 1.23 -10.87
CA ALA A 249 21.17 1.26 -9.82
C ALA A 249 22.46 0.58 -10.29
N GLY A 250 23.62 1.10 -9.89
CA GLY A 250 24.91 0.51 -10.27
C GLY A 250 25.53 -0.44 -9.24
N SER A 251 24.88 -0.68 -8.10
CA SER A 251 25.40 -1.51 -7.01
C SER A 251 24.24 -2.11 -6.18
N ASP A 252 24.55 -2.54 -4.95
CA ASP A 252 23.57 -3.11 -4.03
C ASP A 252 22.50 -2.09 -3.63
N VAL A 253 21.25 -2.58 -3.51
CA VAL A 253 20.08 -1.81 -3.08
C VAL A 253 19.50 -2.43 -1.82
N SER A 254 19.30 -1.62 -0.78
CA SER A 254 18.63 -2.02 0.45
C SER A 254 17.43 -1.12 0.72
N VAL A 255 16.26 -1.73 0.90
CA VAL A 255 15.00 -1.04 1.11
C VAL A 255 14.37 -1.50 2.42
N GLN A 256 13.91 -0.54 3.21
CA GLN A 256 13.13 -0.79 4.41
C GLN A 256 11.86 0.06 4.41
N LEU A 257 10.69 -0.57 4.58
CA LEU A 257 9.41 0.15 4.61
C LEU A 257 8.47 -0.44 5.66
N GLN A 258 7.47 0.37 6.07
CA GLN A 258 6.41 -0.08 6.97
C GLN A 258 5.04 -0.10 6.27
N LYS A 259 4.84 0.75 5.24
CA LYS A 259 3.61 0.80 4.46
C LYS A 259 3.88 1.47 3.10
N GLY A 260 3.44 0.85 2.04
CA GLY A 260 3.59 1.31 0.65
C GLY A 260 3.95 0.16 -0.28
N ASP A 261 4.25 0.50 -1.50
CA ASP A 261 4.69 -0.41 -2.56
C ASP A 261 6.19 -0.25 -2.81
N VAL A 262 6.82 -1.31 -3.29
CA VAL A 262 8.23 -1.29 -3.71
C VAL A 262 8.35 -1.72 -5.16
N ARG A 263 9.04 -0.91 -5.98
CA ARG A 263 9.42 -1.27 -7.35
C ARG A 263 10.90 -1.07 -7.54
N ILE A 264 11.59 -2.14 -7.92
CA ILE A 264 13.04 -2.09 -8.15
C ILE A 264 13.35 -2.80 -9.47
N SER A 265 14.11 -2.13 -10.33
CA SER A 265 14.56 -2.70 -11.60
C SER A 265 16.01 -2.33 -11.95
N ASP A 266 16.62 -3.14 -12.79
CA ASP A 266 17.93 -2.89 -13.40
C ASP A 266 19.04 -2.72 -12.34
N VAL A 267 19.26 -3.77 -11.54
CA VAL A 267 20.24 -3.78 -10.44
C VAL A 267 21.32 -4.82 -10.68
N PRO A 268 22.60 -4.44 -10.93
CA PRO A 268 23.71 -5.40 -11.08
C PRO A 268 24.15 -6.02 -9.75
N GLY A 269 23.81 -5.42 -8.63
CA GLY A 269 24.09 -5.88 -7.27
C GLY A 269 22.99 -6.73 -6.65
N THR A 270 23.03 -6.84 -5.34
CA THR A 270 22.02 -7.52 -4.53
C THR A 270 20.91 -6.55 -4.12
N VAL A 271 19.65 -7.00 -4.27
CA VAL A 271 18.47 -6.30 -3.78
C VAL A 271 18.03 -6.93 -2.45
N ARG A 272 17.91 -6.10 -1.41
CA ARG A 272 17.34 -6.49 -0.10
C ARG A 272 16.14 -5.63 0.22
N ILE A 273 15.00 -6.25 0.45
CA ILE A 273 13.76 -5.57 0.84
C ILE A 273 13.32 -6.15 2.17
N SER A 274 13.05 -5.29 3.14
CA SER A 274 12.61 -5.71 4.46
C SER A 274 11.47 -4.84 4.99
N GLY A 275 10.54 -5.45 5.72
CA GLY A 275 9.48 -4.71 6.41
C GLY A 275 8.07 -5.20 6.11
N LYS A 276 7.16 -4.24 5.93
CA LYS A 276 5.74 -4.50 5.65
C LYS A 276 5.26 -3.55 4.57
N GLY A 277 4.35 -4.02 3.71
CA GLY A 277 3.87 -3.20 2.62
C GLY A 277 2.69 -3.83 1.89
N SER A 278 2.36 -3.27 0.74
CA SER A 278 1.33 -3.81 -0.13
C SER A 278 1.96 -4.67 -1.22
N GLN A 279 2.50 -4.07 -2.24
CA GLN A 279 3.05 -4.77 -3.41
C GLN A 279 4.58 -4.69 -3.44
N VAL A 280 5.23 -5.75 -3.93
CA VAL A 280 6.66 -5.76 -4.24
C VAL A 280 6.86 -6.20 -5.69
N GLU A 281 7.57 -5.41 -6.46
CA GLU A 281 7.97 -5.76 -7.82
C GLU A 281 9.49 -5.59 -7.97
N VAL A 282 10.17 -6.68 -8.33
CA VAL A 282 11.62 -6.72 -8.53
C VAL A 282 11.92 -7.35 -9.88
N SER A 283 12.69 -6.68 -10.72
CA SER A 283 13.08 -7.21 -12.03
C SER A 283 14.51 -6.91 -12.39
N ASP A 284 15.09 -7.75 -13.23
CA ASP A 284 16.38 -7.55 -13.86
C ASP A 284 17.52 -7.34 -12.84
N VAL A 285 17.72 -8.35 -11.98
CA VAL A 285 18.73 -8.35 -10.92
C VAL A 285 19.85 -9.33 -11.25
N ASP A 286 21.09 -8.83 -11.38
CA ASP A 286 22.26 -9.68 -11.64
C ASP A 286 22.78 -10.38 -10.37
N GLY A 287 22.48 -9.84 -9.20
CA GLY A 287 22.80 -10.40 -7.89
C GLY A 287 21.67 -11.25 -7.31
N ASP A 288 21.56 -11.22 -5.99
CA ASP A 288 20.49 -11.88 -5.25
C ASP A 288 19.31 -10.93 -5.04
N ALA A 289 18.08 -11.46 -5.01
CA ALA A 289 16.88 -10.76 -4.59
C ALA A 289 16.38 -11.38 -3.26
N LEU A 290 16.53 -10.63 -2.17
CA LEU A 290 16.20 -11.07 -0.82
C LEU A 290 15.03 -10.22 -0.30
N ILE A 291 13.88 -10.84 -0.07
CA ILE A 291 12.65 -10.17 0.35
C ILE A 291 12.19 -10.80 1.66
N GLU A 292 12.20 -10.02 2.73
CA GLU A 292 11.84 -10.48 4.07
C GLU A 292 10.73 -9.61 4.66
N GLY A 293 9.61 -10.21 5.03
CA GLY A 293 8.53 -9.48 5.69
C GLY A 293 7.13 -9.90 5.28
N ASP A 294 6.16 -9.11 5.74
CA ASP A 294 4.74 -9.35 5.50
C ASP A 294 4.18 -8.35 4.49
N PHE A 295 3.94 -8.80 3.28
CA PHE A 295 3.33 -8.01 2.20
C PHE A 295 1.93 -8.54 1.94
N PHE A 296 0.95 -7.63 1.81
CA PHE A 296 -0.47 -7.99 1.68
C PHE A 296 -0.94 -8.09 0.22
N GLY A 297 -0.23 -7.46 -0.69
CA GLY A 297 -0.48 -7.50 -2.12
C GLY A 297 0.47 -8.47 -2.84
N PRO A 298 0.44 -8.48 -4.17
CA PRO A 298 1.25 -9.38 -4.95
C PRO A 298 2.75 -9.06 -4.84
N ILE A 299 3.55 -10.13 -4.78
CA ILE A 299 5.01 -10.06 -4.90
C ILE A 299 5.37 -10.64 -6.26
N ARG A 300 5.99 -9.84 -7.11
CA ARG A 300 6.45 -10.21 -8.44
C ARG A 300 7.95 -10.09 -8.54
N VAL A 301 8.60 -11.18 -8.87
CA VAL A 301 10.06 -11.19 -9.10
C VAL A 301 10.33 -11.80 -10.47
N ARG A 302 11.12 -11.11 -11.27
CA ARG A 302 11.48 -11.56 -12.63
C ARG A 302 12.97 -11.43 -12.89
N ASN A 303 13.51 -12.35 -13.64
CA ASN A 303 14.87 -12.30 -14.18
C ASN A 303 15.94 -11.98 -13.13
N VAL A 304 16.13 -12.92 -12.17
CA VAL A 304 17.17 -12.83 -11.13
C VAL A 304 18.26 -13.87 -11.43
N LYS A 305 19.49 -13.40 -11.66
CA LYS A 305 20.58 -14.30 -12.11
C LYS A 305 21.13 -15.20 -11.00
N LYS A 306 20.99 -14.83 -9.73
CA LYS A 306 21.44 -15.66 -8.60
C LYS A 306 20.28 -16.21 -7.80
N THR A 307 20.19 -15.85 -6.55
CA THR A 307 19.19 -16.39 -5.64
C THR A 307 18.00 -15.43 -5.50
N THR A 308 16.78 -15.94 -5.66
CA THR A 308 15.58 -15.28 -5.19
C THR A 308 15.18 -15.95 -3.89
N HIS A 309 15.12 -15.20 -2.79
CA HIS A 309 14.66 -15.67 -1.51
C HIS A 309 13.55 -14.78 -0.98
N TYR A 310 12.41 -15.38 -0.68
CA TYR A 310 11.29 -14.73 -0.01
C TYR A 310 11.00 -15.43 1.30
N ALA A 311 10.96 -14.67 2.38
CA ALA A 311 10.64 -15.19 3.71
C ALA A 311 9.59 -14.30 4.40
N SER A 312 8.52 -14.95 4.87
CA SER A 312 7.47 -14.36 5.68
C SER A 312 7.07 -15.32 6.81
N GLN A 313 6.07 -14.96 7.62
CA GLN A 313 5.53 -15.87 8.64
C GLN A 313 4.83 -17.11 8.04
N ARG A 314 4.41 -17.06 6.77
CA ARG A 314 3.60 -18.10 6.12
C ARG A 314 4.35 -18.89 5.05
N SER A 315 5.33 -18.29 4.42
CA SER A 315 6.02 -18.87 3.27
C SER A 315 7.50 -18.58 3.30
N ASP A 316 8.29 -19.57 2.91
CA ASP A 316 9.74 -19.49 2.72
C ASP A 316 10.08 -20.12 1.37
N LEU A 317 10.54 -19.30 0.42
CA LEU A 317 10.87 -19.72 -0.93
C LEU A 317 12.32 -19.38 -1.26
N THR A 318 13.00 -20.32 -1.84
CA THR A 318 14.36 -20.11 -2.37
C THR A 318 14.43 -20.67 -3.79
N LEU A 319 14.69 -19.79 -4.76
CA LEU A 319 14.84 -20.12 -6.17
C LEU A 319 16.23 -19.73 -6.64
N LEU A 320 16.91 -20.62 -7.31
CA LEU A 320 18.23 -20.35 -7.88
C LEU A 320 18.10 -20.10 -9.38
N HIS A 321 18.63 -18.99 -9.86
CA HIS A 321 18.61 -18.61 -11.28
C HIS A 321 17.19 -18.56 -11.85
N LEU A 322 16.38 -17.63 -11.35
CA LEU A 322 15.03 -17.34 -11.85
C LEU A 322 15.12 -16.57 -13.17
N THR A 323 14.97 -17.26 -14.29
CA THR A 323 14.98 -16.66 -15.64
C THR A 323 13.58 -16.23 -16.09
N GLY A 324 12.55 -16.80 -15.52
CA GLY A 324 11.16 -16.43 -15.71
C GLY A 324 10.65 -15.53 -14.60
N GLN A 325 9.54 -15.94 -13.97
CA GLN A 325 8.90 -15.14 -12.94
C GLN A 325 8.48 -15.96 -11.71
N LEU A 326 8.45 -15.27 -10.59
CA LEU A 326 7.77 -15.65 -9.37
C LEU A 326 6.65 -14.64 -9.12
N GLU A 327 5.42 -15.11 -8.98
CA GLU A 327 4.29 -14.30 -8.54
C GLU A 327 3.66 -14.96 -7.31
N LEU A 328 3.57 -14.20 -6.21
CA LEU A 328 2.85 -14.59 -5.01
C LEU A 328 1.73 -13.59 -4.78
N ASP A 329 0.56 -14.11 -4.48
CA ASP A 329 -0.56 -13.32 -3.97
C ASP A 329 -1.12 -13.96 -2.68
N SER A 330 -2.29 -13.50 -2.23
CA SER A 330 -2.88 -13.96 -0.97
C SER A 330 -3.25 -15.46 -0.95
N GLY A 331 -3.37 -16.13 -2.09
CA GLY A 331 -3.82 -17.52 -2.22
C GLY A 331 -2.94 -18.42 -3.08
N ASN A 332 -2.15 -17.83 -3.99
CA ASN A 332 -1.43 -18.57 -5.02
C ASN A 332 0.06 -18.23 -5.05
N ILE A 333 0.86 -19.25 -5.40
CA ILE A 333 2.27 -19.12 -5.76
C ILE A 333 2.41 -19.65 -7.20
N GLU A 334 2.82 -18.77 -8.11
CA GLU A 334 3.11 -19.11 -9.50
C GLU A 334 4.60 -18.92 -9.77
N ILE A 335 5.25 -19.96 -10.26
CA ILE A 335 6.69 -19.95 -10.57
C ILE A 335 6.88 -20.52 -11.97
N SER A 336 7.60 -19.77 -12.82
CA SER A 336 7.99 -20.26 -14.13
C SER A 336 9.47 -20.07 -14.41
N ASP A 337 10.04 -21.03 -15.14
CA ASP A 337 11.38 -20.99 -15.73
C ASP A 337 12.50 -20.71 -14.72
N VAL A 338 12.74 -21.64 -13.83
CA VAL A 338 13.88 -21.69 -12.91
C VAL A 338 14.95 -22.61 -13.46
N THR A 339 16.12 -22.08 -13.81
CA THR A 339 17.21 -22.88 -14.35
C THR A 339 18.08 -23.56 -13.29
N GLY A 340 17.97 -23.16 -12.03
CA GLY A 340 18.57 -23.84 -10.88
C GLY A 340 17.52 -24.60 -10.06
N SER A 341 17.83 -24.82 -8.79
CA SER A 341 16.94 -25.53 -7.85
C SER A 341 15.90 -24.60 -7.23
N ALA A 342 14.73 -25.16 -6.88
CA ALA A 342 13.67 -24.45 -6.19
C ALA A 342 13.29 -25.18 -4.91
N LYS A 343 13.16 -24.45 -3.81
CA LYS A 343 12.63 -24.93 -2.54
C LYS A 343 11.49 -24.02 -2.11
N ILE A 344 10.33 -24.60 -1.85
CA ILE A 344 9.09 -23.91 -1.50
C ILE A 344 8.53 -24.52 -0.23
N THR A 345 8.36 -23.72 0.81
CA THR A 345 7.70 -24.12 2.05
C THR A 345 6.59 -23.12 2.33
N THR A 346 5.34 -23.59 2.39
CA THR A 346 4.18 -22.75 2.67
C THR A 346 3.11 -23.50 3.43
N HIS A 347 2.03 -22.82 3.86
CA HIS A 347 1.01 -23.42 4.69
C HIS A 347 -0.37 -23.51 4.02
N ASN A 348 -0.81 -22.48 3.33
CA ASN A 348 -2.19 -22.40 2.82
C ASN A 348 -2.22 -21.68 1.48
N GLN A 349 -1.50 -22.19 0.48
CA GLN A 349 -1.49 -21.61 -0.86
C GLN A 349 -1.59 -22.70 -1.91
N ASP A 350 -2.25 -22.40 -3.00
CA ASP A 350 -2.13 -23.19 -4.21
C ASP A 350 -0.78 -22.87 -4.88
N ILE A 351 -0.12 -23.91 -5.37
CA ILE A 351 1.22 -23.80 -5.94
C ILE A 351 1.17 -24.27 -7.38
N ASP A 352 1.57 -23.41 -8.30
CA ASP A 352 1.72 -23.72 -9.72
C ASP A 352 3.18 -23.48 -10.14
N VAL A 353 3.87 -24.56 -10.48
CA VAL A 353 5.30 -24.51 -10.85
C VAL A 353 5.46 -25.03 -12.27
N GLU A 354 6.10 -24.24 -13.09
CA GLU A 354 6.39 -24.59 -14.48
C GLU A 354 7.90 -24.52 -14.77
N ASN A 355 8.47 -25.60 -15.29
CA ASN A 355 9.86 -25.66 -15.78
C ASN A 355 10.94 -25.32 -14.74
N VAL A 356 11.23 -26.21 -13.82
CA VAL A 356 12.39 -26.13 -12.93
C VAL A 356 13.45 -27.11 -13.42
N ALA A 357 14.61 -26.61 -13.86
CA ALA A 357 15.65 -27.47 -14.41
C ALA A 357 16.50 -28.19 -13.34
N GLY A 358 16.60 -27.61 -12.13
CA GLY A 358 17.28 -28.20 -10.99
C GLY A 358 16.35 -28.98 -10.07
N LYS A 359 16.85 -29.32 -8.87
CA LYS A 359 16.07 -30.02 -7.87
C LYS A 359 14.88 -29.18 -7.41
N LEU A 360 13.68 -29.80 -7.30
CA LEU A 360 12.47 -29.16 -6.80
C LEU A 360 12.00 -29.83 -5.50
N ASP A 361 11.97 -29.05 -4.43
CA ASP A 361 11.43 -29.46 -3.12
C ASP A 361 10.24 -28.56 -2.76
N ILE A 362 9.03 -29.14 -2.64
CA ILE A 362 7.81 -28.44 -2.23
C ILE A 362 7.27 -29.06 -0.95
N SER A 363 6.97 -28.22 0.04
CA SER A 363 6.26 -28.61 1.26
C SER A 363 5.13 -27.61 1.52
N ASN A 364 3.88 -28.11 1.51
CA ASN A 364 2.67 -27.34 1.77
C ASN A 364 1.77 -28.07 2.76
N SER A 365 1.00 -27.31 3.55
CA SER A 365 0.01 -27.92 4.43
C SER A 365 -1.37 -28.02 3.77
N HIS A 366 -1.84 -26.97 3.09
CA HIS A 366 -3.16 -26.95 2.46
C HIS A 366 -3.11 -26.20 1.13
N GLY A 367 -3.85 -26.69 0.15
CA GLY A 367 -3.93 -26.16 -1.21
C GLY A 367 -3.51 -27.19 -2.24
N ASP A 368 -3.79 -26.92 -3.50
CA ASP A 368 -3.44 -27.79 -4.60
C ASP A 368 -2.04 -27.46 -5.13
N ILE A 369 -1.32 -28.50 -5.52
CA ILE A 369 0.02 -28.35 -6.08
C ILE A 369 0.01 -28.86 -7.52
N LYS A 370 0.34 -27.98 -8.47
CA LYS A 370 0.51 -28.31 -9.88
C LYS A 370 1.96 -28.11 -10.26
N VAL A 371 2.55 -29.14 -10.86
CA VAL A 371 3.93 -29.08 -11.37
C VAL A 371 3.91 -29.51 -12.83
N ARG A 372 4.38 -28.68 -13.72
CA ARG A 372 4.42 -28.93 -15.16
C ARG A 372 5.84 -28.81 -15.69
N TYR A 373 6.21 -29.78 -16.49
CA TYR A 373 7.49 -29.80 -17.21
C TYR A 373 7.23 -29.85 -18.72
N SER A 374 7.85 -28.93 -19.44
CA SER A 374 7.86 -28.94 -20.91
C SER A 374 8.95 -29.88 -21.48
N ASP A 375 10.07 -30.03 -20.77
CA ASP A 375 11.15 -30.98 -21.05
C ASP A 375 11.23 -32.01 -19.93
N PRO A 376 11.71 -33.27 -20.19
CA PRO A 376 11.90 -34.27 -19.17
C PRO A 376 12.76 -33.77 -18.00
N PRO A 377 12.32 -33.94 -16.74
CA PRO A 377 13.09 -33.52 -15.58
C PRO A 377 14.42 -34.29 -15.50
N ARG A 378 15.49 -33.59 -15.08
CA ARG A 378 16.84 -34.16 -14.97
C ARG A 378 17.28 -34.38 -13.52
N GLU A 379 16.66 -33.68 -12.61
CA GLU A 379 16.99 -33.68 -11.19
C GLU A 379 15.77 -34.13 -10.36
N ASP A 380 16.02 -34.48 -9.11
CA ASP A 380 15.02 -35.02 -8.21
C ASP A 380 13.88 -34.01 -7.91
N LEU A 381 12.68 -34.57 -7.82
CA LEU A 381 11.46 -33.85 -7.45
C LEU A 381 10.88 -34.44 -6.16
N ASN A 382 10.68 -33.63 -5.14
CA ASN A 382 10.04 -34.01 -3.91
C ASN A 382 8.87 -33.03 -3.60
N VAL A 383 7.66 -33.60 -3.50
CA VAL A 383 6.44 -32.84 -3.18
C VAL A 383 5.76 -33.48 -1.99
N VAL A 384 5.60 -32.70 -0.93
CA VAL A 384 4.87 -33.09 0.27
C VAL A 384 3.72 -32.13 0.50
N ASN A 385 2.50 -32.64 0.51
CA ASN A 385 1.30 -31.88 0.84
C ASN A 385 0.55 -32.56 2.00
N GLU A 386 0.01 -31.80 2.92
CA GLU A 386 -0.83 -32.38 3.95
C GLU A 386 -2.27 -32.57 3.44
N SER A 387 -2.81 -31.59 2.73
CA SER A 387 -4.19 -31.63 2.20
C SER A 387 -4.31 -30.85 0.89
N GLY A 388 -4.85 -31.50 -0.12
CA GLY A 388 -5.06 -31.01 -1.48
C GLY A 388 -4.52 -31.98 -2.52
N GLU A 389 -4.81 -31.68 -3.77
CA GLU A 389 -4.39 -32.49 -4.91
C GLU A 389 -2.92 -32.22 -5.28
N ILE A 390 -2.23 -33.22 -5.80
CA ILE A 390 -0.93 -33.07 -6.43
C ILE A 390 -1.08 -33.47 -7.90
N ASP A 391 -0.90 -32.56 -8.82
CA ASP A 391 -0.95 -32.80 -10.27
C ASP A 391 0.44 -32.60 -10.87
N LEU A 392 1.10 -33.67 -11.23
CA LEU A 392 2.39 -33.67 -11.91
C LEU A 392 2.22 -34.02 -13.38
N THR A 393 2.53 -33.07 -14.26
CA THR A 393 2.49 -33.27 -15.71
C THR A 393 3.92 -33.35 -16.28
N LEU A 394 4.23 -34.47 -16.92
CA LEU A 394 5.54 -34.73 -17.54
C LEU A 394 5.40 -35.04 -19.02
N PRO A 395 6.42 -34.71 -19.84
CA PRO A 395 6.49 -35.15 -21.25
C PRO A 395 6.39 -36.68 -21.39
N SER A 396 5.73 -37.12 -22.45
CA SER A 396 5.53 -38.57 -22.71
C SER A 396 6.83 -39.36 -22.89
N ASN A 397 7.94 -38.69 -23.23
CA ASN A 397 9.28 -39.28 -23.39
C ASN A 397 10.12 -39.25 -22.10
N SER A 398 9.54 -38.88 -20.96
CA SER A 398 10.24 -38.81 -19.67
C SER A 398 10.63 -40.18 -19.16
N SER A 399 11.83 -40.30 -18.56
CA SER A 399 12.29 -41.42 -17.81
C SER A 399 12.53 -41.01 -16.36
N PHE A 400 11.98 -41.77 -15.39
CA PHE A 400 12.05 -41.41 -13.97
C PHE A 400 11.81 -42.66 -13.08
N GLN A 401 12.19 -42.52 -11.81
CA GLN A 401 11.77 -43.41 -10.73
C GLN A 401 10.73 -42.69 -9.88
N ILE A 402 9.62 -43.33 -9.53
CA ILE A 402 8.54 -42.72 -8.77
C ILE A 402 8.16 -43.48 -7.52
N ALA A 403 7.94 -42.72 -6.45
CA ALA A 403 7.27 -43.14 -5.25
C ALA A 403 6.16 -42.13 -4.92
N ALA A 404 4.91 -42.47 -5.21
CA ALA A 404 3.78 -41.62 -4.89
C ALA A 404 2.87 -42.30 -3.86
N SER A 405 2.42 -41.59 -2.85
CA SER A 405 1.54 -42.10 -1.82
C SER A 405 0.51 -41.06 -1.35
N SER A 406 -0.76 -41.47 -1.31
CA SER A 406 -1.85 -40.78 -0.64
C SER A 406 -2.36 -41.62 0.53
N ARG A 407 -2.51 -41.00 1.70
CA ARG A 407 -3.05 -41.72 2.87
C ARG A 407 -4.58 -41.82 2.82
N SER A 408 -5.24 -40.77 2.33
CA SER A 408 -6.69 -40.72 2.13
C SER A 408 -6.98 -40.09 0.79
N GLY A 409 -6.97 -40.92 -0.25
CA GLY A 409 -7.18 -40.56 -1.64
C GLY A 409 -6.46 -41.49 -2.59
N ASP A 410 -6.70 -41.34 -3.86
CA ASP A 410 -6.21 -42.21 -4.92
C ASP A 410 -4.89 -41.69 -5.53
N VAL A 411 -4.18 -42.60 -6.20
CA VAL A 411 -3.12 -42.23 -7.15
C VAL A 411 -3.57 -42.67 -8.54
N GLN A 412 -3.50 -41.72 -9.51
CA GLN A 412 -3.84 -41.97 -10.91
C GLN A 412 -2.64 -41.66 -11.79
N SER A 413 -2.40 -42.50 -12.80
CA SER A 413 -1.27 -42.35 -13.71
C SER A 413 -1.67 -42.57 -15.16
N ASP A 414 -1.28 -41.64 -16.05
CA ASP A 414 -1.36 -41.84 -17.49
C ASP A 414 -0.15 -42.61 -18.06
N PHE A 415 0.89 -42.81 -17.24
CA PHE A 415 2.05 -43.61 -17.65
C PHE A 415 1.76 -45.09 -17.43
N GLU A 416 1.93 -45.85 -18.47
CA GLU A 416 1.79 -47.32 -18.51
C GLU A 416 3.19 -47.89 -18.74
N ASP A 417 3.80 -48.47 -17.70
CA ASP A 417 5.04 -49.21 -17.78
C ASP A 417 4.93 -50.50 -16.94
N ALA A 418 5.50 -51.59 -17.40
CA ALA A 418 5.42 -52.86 -16.72
C ALA A 418 6.05 -52.86 -15.31
N SER A 419 6.95 -51.93 -15.04
CA SER A 419 7.60 -51.76 -13.73
C SER A 419 6.80 -50.86 -12.77
N LEU A 420 5.77 -50.15 -13.23
CA LEU A 420 4.89 -49.37 -12.37
C LEU A 420 3.90 -50.25 -11.63
N LYS A 421 3.86 -50.14 -10.32
CA LYS A 421 2.92 -50.84 -9.44
C LYS A 421 1.98 -49.85 -8.80
N LEU A 422 0.76 -49.75 -9.35
CA LEU A 422 -0.32 -48.96 -8.81
C LEU A 422 -1.18 -49.84 -7.89
N ALA A 423 -1.42 -49.38 -6.68
CA ALA A 423 -2.29 -50.00 -5.69
C ALA A 423 -3.17 -48.93 -5.03
N ASN A 424 -4.47 -49.00 -5.24
CA ASN A 424 -5.47 -48.18 -4.55
C ASN A 424 -6.32 -49.15 -3.70
N GLU A 425 -6.09 -49.17 -2.39
CA GLU A 425 -6.79 -50.02 -1.43
C GLU A 425 -7.59 -49.17 -0.46
N SER A 426 -8.91 -49.34 -0.49
CA SER A 426 -9.89 -48.62 0.34
C SER A 426 -9.75 -47.09 0.18
N ASP A 427 -8.95 -46.44 1.01
CA ASP A 427 -8.72 -45.02 0.99
C ASP A 427 -7.24 -44.64 0.78
N THR A 428 -6.36 -45.61 0.52
CA THR A 428 -4.92 -45.40 0.38
C THR A 428 -4.46 -45.69 -1.04
N GLY A 429 -3.93 -44.66 -1.72
CA GLY A 429 -3.33 -44.80 -3.05
C GLY A 429 -1.80 -44.88 -2.99
N ARG A 430 -1.19 -45.75 -3.78
CA ARG A 430 0.27 -45.90 -3.91
C ARG A 430 0.66 -46.19 -5.34
N LEU A 431 1.71 -45.54 -5.81
CA LEU A 431 2.36 -45.82 -7.09
C LEU A 431 3.87 -45.91 -6.87
N ASN A 432 4.48 -47.05 -7.18
CA ASN A 432 5.93 -47.22 -7.09
C ASN A 432 6.45 -47.88 -8.35
N GLY A 433 7.62 -47.49 -8.79
CA GLY A 433 8.29 -48.09 -9.92
C GLY A 433 9.17 -47.16 -10.71
N ALA A 434 9.40 -47.47 -11.96
CA ALA A 434 10.19 -46.64 -12.87
C ALA A 434 9.53 -46.61 -14.25
N VAL A 435 9.74 -45.53 -14.96
CA VAL A 435 9.45 -45.37 -16.39
C VAL A 435 10.78 -45.21 -17.11
N GLY A 436 11.05 -46.05 -18.10
CA GLY A 436 12.33 -46.07 -18.77
C GLY A 436 13.46 -46.71 -17.93
N SER A 437 14.72 -46.50 -18.35
CA SER A 437 15.86 -47.22 -17.78
C SER A 437 16.63 -46.43 -16.71
N HIS A 438 16.65 -45.14 -16.78
CA HIS A 438 17.37 -44.22 -15.88
C HIS A 438 16.65 -42.88 -15.83
N GLY A 439 16.65 -42.23 -14.67
CA GLY A 439 16.03 -40.90 -14.53
C GLY A 439 16.03 -40.45 -13.06
N PRO A 440 15.56 -39.20 -12.80
CA PRO A 440 15.51 -38.65 -11.47
C PRO A 440 14.50 -39.38 -10.57
N HIS A 441 14.68 -39.15 -9.29
CA HIS A 441 13.74 -39.63 -8.27
C HIS A 441 12.58 -38.62 -8.10
N ILE A 442 11.35 -39.13 -8.25
CA ILE A 442 10.12 -38.36 -8.02
C ILE A 442 9.42 -38.90 -6.79
N SER A 443 9.30 -38.09 -5.77
CA SER A 443 8.60 -38.41 -4.53
C SER A 443 7.39 -37.49 -4.38
N LEU A 444 6.17 -38.07 -4.36
CA LEU A 444 4.92 -37.34 -4.19
C LEU A 444 4.18 -37.89 -2.98
N THR A 445 3.89 -37.08 -2.01
CA THR A 445 3.20 -37.50 -0.79
C THR A 445 2.10 -36.54 -0.42
N THR A 446 0.87 -37.06 -0.21
CA THR A 446 -0.22 -36.31 0.40
C THR A 446 -0.89 -37.13 1.50
N SER A 447 -1.44 -36.44 2.52
CA SER A 447 -2.25 -37.12 3.53
C SER A 447 -3.72 -37.16 3.14
N TYR A 448 -4.24 -36.10 2.54
CA TYR A 448 -5.63 -35.98 2.13
C TYR A 448 -5.71 -35.38 0.73
N GLY A 449 -6.01 -36.16 -0.30
CA GLY A 449 -6.12 -35.71 -1.68
C GLY A 449 -5.64 -36.78 -2.67
N THR A 450 -5.92 -36.52 -3.93
CA THR A 450 -5.54 -37.38 -5.04
C THR A 450 -4.24 -36.92 -5.69
N ILE A 451 -3.40 -37.85 -6.09
CA ILE A 451 -2.18 -37.60 -6.85
C ILE A 451 -2.43 -38.00 -8.31
N TYR A 452 -2.24 -37.04 -9.21
CA TYR A 452 -2.31 -37.23 -10.64
C TYR A 452 -0.91 -37.18 -11.25
N LEU A 453 -0.54 -38.23 -12.00
CA LEU A 453 0.65 -38.25 -12.84
C LEU A 453 0.22 -38.25 -14.30
N ARG A 454 0.31 -37.10 -14.94
CA ARG A 454 -0.19 -36.87 -16.30
C ARG A 454 0.91 -36.90 -17.36
N LYS A 455 0.54 -37.27 -18.57
CA LYS A 455 1.39 -37.13 -19.74
C LYS A 455 1.04 -35.83 -20.52
N SER A 456 2.03 -35.03 -20.79
CA SER A 456 1.90 -34.03 -21.85
C SER A 456 2.27 -34.64 -23.23
N SER A 457 1.57 -34.15 -24.26
CA SER A 457 1.77 -34.57 -25.67
C SER A 457 3.04 -34.02 -26.27
#